data_8c4e46a319cabdb9e67b72905fc3f42f
#
_entry.id   8c4e46a319cabdb9e67b72905fc3f42f
#
_cell.length_a   1.000
_cell.length_b   1.000
_cell.length_c   1.000
_cell.angle_alpha   90.00
_cell.angle_beta   90.00
_cell.angle_gamma   90.00
#
_symmetry.space_group_name_H-M   'P 1'
#
loop_
_entity.id
_entity.type
_entity.pdbx_description
1 polymer ?
#
loop_
_entity_poly.entity_id
_entity_poly.type
_entity_poly.pdbx_seq_one_letter_code
_entity_poly.pdbx_strand_id
1 'polypeptide(L)'
;LSRNTRVLIGHLQVTNRMMKLAELKKQLRFLFLQLIVMEGIVSIGLAYFISRLISKPIEEIHDIIASINEENIETKRLIVPKKNDEFAIVSQQFNELLDKISFYIAQQKHFVEDVSHELRTPVAIVEGHLKLLNRWGKDDPEVLEESLTASLSEIQRMKTLVQEMLDLSRAPQVREQYKDATTEVVATLEQIVTNFKVLYPDFTFIADIDTKKEIISPIYRNHFEQVIIILLDNAVKYSTNRKEIIVSLSPTTEAVEIGIQDFGMGLSEEDKKKVFSRFYRVDKARSRERGGNGLGLSIAKELIEGYNGKISLTSRLNHGSLF
;
A
#
# COMPACT_ATOMS: atom_id res chain seq x y z
N LEU A 1 67.46 90.41 57.57
CA LEU A 1 67.20 90.29 56.17
C LEU A 1 67.92 89.07 55.61
N SER A 2 67.25 87.91 55.50
CA SER A 2 67.84 86.70 54.93
C SER A 2 67.36 86.60 53.48
N ARG A 3 68.26 86.75 52.52
CA ARG A 3 68.02 86.49 51.12
C ARG A 3 68.09 84.97 50.87
N ASN A 4 66.99 84.39 50.62
CA ASN A 4 66.89 82.99 50.19
C ASN A 4 67.27 82.88 48.72
N THR A 5 68.52 82.55 48.40
CA THR A 5 68.96 82.22 47.03
C THR A 5 68.65 80.73 46.74
N ARG A 6 67.63 80.56 45.97
CA ARG A 6 67.39 79.24 45.42
C ARG A 6 68.44 78.94 44.33
N VAL A 7 69.40 78.09 44.66
CA VAL A 7 70.31 77.52 43.69
C VAL A 7 69.66 76.33 43.05
N LEU A 8 69.51 76.40 41.70
CA LEU A 8 69.00 75.31 40.91
C LEU A 8 70.11 74.26 40.84
N ILE A 9 69.98 73.10 41.51
CA ILE A 9 71.06 72.12 41.67
C ILE A 9 71.07 71.11 40.49
N GLY A 10 70.10 71.11 39.62
CA GLY A 10 70.09 70.28 38.40
C GLY A 10 68.69 69.76 38.04
N HIS A 11 68.49 69.47 36.81
CA HIS A 11 67.28 68.74 36.30
C HIS A 11 67.63 67.27 36.16
N LEU A 12 66.92 66.40 36.91
CA LEU A 12 66.97 64.97 36.69
C LEU A 12 65.96 64.57 35.55
N GLN A 13 66.50 64.37 34.37
CA GLN A 13 65.70 63.88 33.24
C GLN A 13 65.74 62.35 33.19
N VAL A 14 64.69 61.70 33.73
CA VAL A 14 64.54 60.26 33.64
C VAL A 14 63.92 59.93 32.29
N THR A 15 64.74 59.58 31.31
CA THR A 15 64.31 59.09 30.02
C THR A 15 64.16 57.56 30.08
N ASN A 16 62.96 57.06 30.27
CA ASN A 16 62.68 55.67 30.16
C ASN A 16 62.51 55.35 28.66
N ARG A 17 63.52 54.79 28.05
CA ARG A 17 63.45 54.31 26.69
C ARG A 17 62.60 53.05 26.68
N MET A 18 61.27 53.20 26.39
CA MET A 18 60.36 52.06 26.24
C MET A 18 60.67 51.22 24.99
N MET A 19 61.89 51.13 24.50
CA MET A 19 62.33 50.38 23.36
C MET A 19 62.03 48.90 23.49
N LYS A 20 62.23 48.32 24.66
CA LYS A 20 61.92 46.91 24.92
C LYS A 20 60.39 46.67 24.88
N LEU A 21 59.54 47.61 25.28
CA LEU A 21 58.10 47.55 25.21
C LEU A 21 57.61 47.69 23.78
N ALA A 22 58.24 48.51 22.95
CA ALA A 22 57.95 48.69 21.54
C ALA A 22 58.32 47.42 20.71
N GLU A 23 59.45 46.81 21.02
CA GLU A 23 59.92 45.60 20.46
C GLU A 23 59.06 44.41 20.84
N LEU A 24 58.65 44.30 22.05
CA LEU A 24 57.69 43.29 22.55
C LEU A 24 56.31 43.43 21.85
N LYS A 25 55.82 44.68 21.72
CA LYS A 25 54.60 44.98 20.99
C LYS A 25 54.72 44.56 19.51
N LYS A 26 55.85 44.77 18.88
CA LYS A 26 56.10 44.36 17.49
C LYS A 26 56.10 42.83 17.32
N GLN A 27 56.78 42.15 18.23
CA GLN A 27 56.82 40.68 18.28
C GLN A 27 55.42 40.08 18.52
N LEU A 28 54.67 40.64 19.49
CA LEU A 28 53.30 40.22 19.77
C LEU A 28 52.37 40.46 18.56
N ARG A 29 52.45 41.61 17.90
CA ARG A 29 51.68 41.87 16.69
C ARG A 29 52.01 40.85 15.58
N PHE A 30 53.26 40.52 15.39
CA PHE A 30 53.70 39.55 14.41
C PHE A 30 53.20 38.15 14.74
N LEU A 31 53.25 37.75 16.00
CA LEU A 31 52.72 36.50 16.51
C LEU A 31 51.19 36.44 16.35
N PHE A 32 50.45 37.49 16.67
CA PHE A 32 49.02 37.57 16.43
C PHE A 32 48.65 37.46 14.96
N LEU A 33 49.42 38.11 14.07
CA LEU A 33 49.21 38.06 12.64
C LEU A 33 49.43 36.63 12.09
N GLN A 34 50.46 35.95 12.60
CA GLN A 34 50.71 34.53 12.23
C GLN A 34 49.58 33.64 12.74
N LEU A 35 49.07 33.83 13.93
CA LEU A 35 47.96 33.07 14.51
C LEU A 35 46.68 33.27 13.69
N ILE A 36 46.36 34.51 13.31
CA ILE A 36 45.17 34.83 12.47
C ILE A 36 45.29 34.15 11.09
N VAL A 37 46.46 34.19 10.46
CA VAL A 37 46.66 33.52 9.16
C VAL A 37 46.51 32.00 9.30
N MET A 38 47.11 31.44 10.36
CA MET A 38 47.00 29.99 10.64
C MET A 38 45.55 29.56 10.90
N GLU A 39 44.82 30.33 11.71
CA GLU A 39 43.40 30.12 12.00
C GLU A 39 42.58 30.22 10.73
N GLY A 40 42.85 31.19 9.85
CA GLY A 40 42.19 31.29 8.55
C GLY A 40 42.39 30.06 7.65
N ILE A 41 43.64 29.56 7.58
CA ILE A 41 43.96 28.35 6.80
C ILE A 41 43.24 27.13 7.37
N VAL A 42 43.25 26.95 8.71
CA VAL A 42 42.58 25.84 9.39
C VAL A 42 41.06 25.92 9.15
N SER A 43 40.45 27.11 9.26
CA SER A 43 39.04 27.33 9.07
C SER A 43 38.60 27.02 7.61
N ILE A 44 39.37 27.45 6.62
CA ILE A 44 39.13 27.15 5.21
C ILE A 44 39.23 25.64 4.97
N GLY A 45 40.26 24.98 5.50
CA GLY A 45 40.44 23.53 5.42
C GLY A 45 39.28 22.76 6.04
N LEU A 46 38.83 23.19 7.22
CA LEU A 46 37.72 22.60 7.94
C LEU A 46 36.38 22.81 7.17
N ALA A 47 36.14 24.02 6.68
CA ALA A 47 34.96 24.34 5.87
C ALA A 47 34.91 23.49 4.60
N TYR A 48 36.03 23.34 3.88
CA TYR A 48 36.13 22.47 2.72
C TYR A 48 35.86 21.01 3.06
N PHE A 49 36.41 20.53 4.17
CA PHE A 49 36.22 19.17 4.65
C PHE A 49 34.75 18.90 5.00
N ILE A 50 34.11 19.80 5.75
CA ILE A 50 32.69 19.71 6.15
C ILE A 50 31.81 19.76 4.88
N SER A 51 32.07 20.68 3.97
CA SER A 51 31.34 20.80 2.70
C SER A 51 31.39 19.51 1.91
N ARG A 52 32.55 18.88 1.81
CA ARG A 52 32.73 17.62 1.08
C ARG A 52 32.11 16.41 1.79
N LEU A 53 32.08 16.42 3.11
CA LEU A 53 31.58 15.29 3.92
C LEU A 53 30.08 15.32 4.09
N ILE A 54 29.48 16.50 4.19
CA ILE A 54 28.05 16.66 4.55
C ILE A 54 27.27 17.31 3.41
N SER A 55 27.70 18.46 2.88
CA SER A 55 26.89 19.23 1.93
C SER A 55 26.77 18.51 0.59
N LYS A 56 27.85 17.92 0.09
CA LYS A 56 27.84 17.26 -1.22
C LYS A 56 26.92 16.04 -1.29
N PRO A 57 26.92 15.10 -0.32
CA PRO A 57 25.95 14.01 -0.29
C PRO A 57 24.50 14.49 -0.21
N ILE A 58 24.23 15.57 0.53
CA ILE A 58 22.88 16.15 0.63
C ILE A 58 22.43 16.74 -0.71
N GLU A 59 23.31 17.44 -1.42
CA GLU A 59 23.04 17.96 -2.77
C GLU A 59 22.73 16.84 -3.75
N GLU A 60 23.55 15.76 -3.76
CA GLU A 60 23.30 14.60 -4.62
C GLU A 60 21.94 13.94 -4.34
N ILE A 61 21.55 13.81 -3.08
CA ILE A 61 20.23 13.31 -2.67
C ILE A 61 19.13 14.26 -3.17
N HIS A 62 19.30 15.56 -2.96
CA HIS A 62 18.35 16.59 -3.38
C HIS A 62 18.13 16.56 -4.91
N ASP A 63 19.20 16.50 -5.69
CA ASP A 63 19.14 16.51 -7.16
C ASP A 63 18.43 15.27 -7.70
N ILE A 64 18.69 14.10 -7.10
CA ILE A 64 18.01 12.87 -7.49
C ILE A 64 16.53 12.96 -7.14
N ILE A 65 16.16 13.40 -5.92
CA ILE A 65 14.77 13.56 -5.50
C ILE A 65 14.03 14.54 -6.42
N ALA A 66 14.63 15.69 -6.72
CA ALA A 66 14.04 16.70 -7.59
C ALA A 66 13.86 16.21 -9.04
N SER A 67 14.63 15.21 -9.46
CA SER A 67 14.57 14.65 -10.81
C SER A 67 13.63 13.47 -10.96
N ILE A 68 13.05 12.95 -9.85
CA ILE A 68 12.11 11.82 -9.88
C ILE A 68 10.75 12.31 -10.38
N ASN A 69 10.19 11.60 -11.36
CA ASN A 69 8.86 11.79 -11.89
C ASN A 69 8.21 10.42 -12.19
N GLU A 70 6.96 10.41 -12.62
CA GLU A 70 6.21 9.17 -12.90
C GLU A 70 6.90 8.27 -13.95
N GLU A 71 7.64 8.86 -14.90
CA GLU A 71 8.28 8.11 -15.98
C GLU A 71 9.56 7.41 -15.55
N ASN A 72 10.26 7.92 -14.53
CA ASN A 72 11.58 7.44 -14.14
C ASN A 72 11.67 6.86 -12.73
N ILE A 73 10.59 6.88 -11.96
CA ILE A 73 10.56 6.37 -10.58
C ILE A 73 10.91 4.88 -10.47
N GLU A 74 10.69 4.10 -11.53
CA GLU A 74 11.03 2.67 -11.57
C GLU A 74 12.53 2.43 -11.66
N THR A 75 13.27 3.33 -12.31
CA THR A 75 14.69 3.14 -12.65
C THR A 75 15.65 3.97 -11.81
N LYS A 76 15.22 5.13 -11.33
CA LYS A 76 16.07 6.00 -10.53
C LYS A 76 16.17 5.53 -9.09
N ARG A 77 17.41 5.43 -8.60
CA ARG A 77 17.73 5.11 -7.21
C ARG A 77 18.88 5.99 -6.72
N LEU A 78 18.88 6.28 -5.43
CA LEU A 78 20.00 6.91 -4.75
C LEU A 78 21.20 5.95 -4.75
N ILE A 79 22.38 6.49 -4.98
CA ILE A 79 23.63 5.72 -4.85
C ILE A 79 23.89 5.51 -3.36
N VAL A 80 23.90 4.25 -2.92
CA VAL A 80 24.23 3.92 -1.54
C VAL A 80 25.74 4.01 -1.34
N PRO A 81 26.24 4.90 -0.46
CA PRO A 81 27.67 5.01 -0.19
C PRO A 81 28.24 3.68 0.33
N LYS A 82 29.50 3.39 -0.04
CA LYS A 82 30.18 2.17 0.45
C LYS A 82 30.52 2.21 1.95
N LYS A 83 30.55 3.41 2.55
CA LYS A 83 30.68 3.59 3.99
C LYS A 83 29.31 3.36 4.65
N ASN A 84 29.31 2.56 5.70
CA ASN A 84 28.12 2.28 6.51
C ASN A 84 27.89 3.46 7.47
N ASP A 85 27.56 4.62 6.92
CA ASP A 85 27.25 5.85 7.66
C ASP A 85 25.76 6.19 7.55
N GLU A 86 25.35 7.27 8.20
CA GLU A 86 23.97 7.73 8.25
C GLU A 86 23.42 8.01 6.84
N PHE A 87 24.25 8.45 5.91
CA PHE A 87 23.84 8.70 4.52
C PHE A 87 23.55 7.40 3.77
N ALA A 88 24.28 6.32 4.04
CA ALA A 88 24.01 5.01 3.46
C ALA A 88 22.64 4.48 3.93
N ILE A 89 22.34 4.62 5.23
CA ILE A 89 21.06 4.22 5.82
C ILE A 89 19.91 5.01 5.20
N VAL A 90 20.04 6.34 5.12
CA VAL A 90 19.01 7.20 4.50
C VAL A 90 18.80 6.86 3.03
N SER A 91 19.88 6.67 2.27
CA SER A 91 19.79 6.29 0.85
C SER A 91 19.10 4.95 0.65
N GLN A 92 19.39 3.97 1.51
CA GLN A 92 18.75 2.66 1.46
C GLN A 92 17.26 2.76 1.79
N GLN A 93 16.89 3.41 2.89
CA GLN A 93 15.49 3.59 3.28
C GLN A 93 14.69 4.35 2.22
N PHE A 94 15.31 5.35 1.59
CA PHE A 94 14.68 6.08 0.51
C PHE A 94 14.46 5.19 -0.73
N ASN A 95 15.45 4.37 -1.09
CA ASN A 95 15.30 3.40 -2.19
C ASN A 95 14.19 2.39 -1.90
N GLU A 96 14.09 1.88 -0.67
CA GLU A 96 12.98 1.00 -0.25
C GLU A 96 11.60 1.70 -0.36
N LEU A 97 11.55 2.99 -0.04
CA LEU A 97 10.34 3.79 -0.24
C LEU A 97 9.99 3.93 -1.72
N LEU A 98 10.99 4.22 -2.57
CA LEU A 98 10.80 4.29 -4.02
C LEU A 98 10.33 2.95 -4.60
N ASP A 99 10.86 1.82 -4.12
CA ASP A 99 10.41 0.49 -4.54
C ASP A 99 8.94 0.26 -4.20
N LYS A 100 8.51 0.65 -3.00
CA LYS A 100 7.09 0.58 -2.61
C LYS A 100 6.21 1.46 -3.49
N ILE A 101 6.63 2.71 -3.73
CA ILE A 101 5.86 3.65 -4.58
C ILE A 101 5.78 3.12 -6.01
N SER A 102 6.89 2.67 -6.59
CA SER A 102 6.93 2.08 -7.94
C SER A 102 5.99 0.88 -8.05
N PHE A 103 5.99 0.02 -7.04
CA PHE A 103 5.09 -1.13 -6.97
C PHE A 103 3.61 -0.68 -6.96
N TYR A 104 3.27 0.34 -6.16
CA TYR A 104 1.90 0.86 -6.12
C TYR A 104 1.47 1.50 -7.44
N ILE A 105 2.36 2.26 -8.10
CA ILE A 105 2.08 2.87 -9.41
C ILE A 105 1.85 1.78 -10.47
N ALA A 106 2.71 0.76 -10.50
CA ALA A 106 2.56 -0.37 -11.41
C ALA A 106 1.24 -1.12 -11.17
N GLN A 107 0.88 -1.39 -9.91
CA GLN A 107 -0.42 -1.98 -9.58
C GLN A 107 -1.60 -1.12 -10.04
N GLN A 108 -1.52 0.20 -9.83
CA GLN A 108 -2.58 1.12 -10.25
C GLN A 108 -2.74 1.15 -11.78
N LYS A 109 -1.63 1.14 -12.52
CA LYS A 109 -1.64 1.09 -13.98
C LYS A 109 -2.27 -0.20 -14.49
N HIS A 110 -1.84 -1.35 -13.97
CA HIS A 110 -2.44 -2.64 -14.31
C HIS A 110 -3.93 -2.69 -13.96
N PHE A 111 -4.32 -2.14 -12.82
CA PHE A 111 -5.75 -2.06 -12.46
C PHE A 111 -6.56 -1.29 -13.50
N VAL A 112 -6.09 -0.12 -13.97
CA VAL A 112 -6.80 0.68 -15.00
C VAL A 112 -6.85 -0.06 -16.33
N GLU A 113 -5.78 -0.77 -16.72
CA GLU A 113 -5.73 -1.59 -17.92
C GLU A 113 -6.76 -2.74 -17.84
N ASP A 114 -6.78 -3.48 -16.75
CA ASP A 114 -7.70 -4.58 -16.49
C ASP A 114 -9.17 -4.13 -16.50
N VAL A 115 -9.47 -3.02 -15.81
CA VAL A 115 -10.79 -2.37 -15.82
C VAL A 115 -11.24 -2.05 -17.24
N SER A 116 -10.35 -1.46 -18.04
CA SER A 116 -10.64 -1.09 -19.40
C SER A 116 -10.95 -2.32 -20.28
N HIS A 117 -10.23 -3.40 -20.06
CA HIS A 117 -10.46 -4.66 -20.76
C HIS A 117 -11.78 -5.34 -20.35
N GLU A 118 -12.06 -5.41 -19.04
CA GLU A 118 -13.28 -6.06 -18.54
C GLU A 118 -14.55 -5.26 -18.82
N LEU A 119 -14.46 -3.94 -19.02
CA LEU A 119 -15.59 -3.12 -19.46
C LEU A 119 -15.80 -3.14 -20.97
N ARG A 120 -14.75 -3.29 -21.78
CA ARG A 120 -14.85 -3.27 -23.25
C ARG A 120 -15.69 -4.42 -23.77
N THR A 121 -15.57 -5.60 -23.19
CA THR A 121 -16.28 -6.81 -23.64
C THR A 121 -17.80 -6.68 -23.48
N PRO A 122 -18.38 -6.39 -22.30
CA PRO A 122 -19.82 -6.24 -22.15
C PRO A 122 -20.38 -5.08 -22.98
N VAL A 123 -19.65 -3.97 -23.11
CA VAL A 123 -20.04 -2.85 -23.98
C VAL A 123 -20.17 -3.32 -25.42
N ALA A 124 -19.21 -4.08 -25.94
CA ALA A 124 -19.26 -4.60 -27.30
C ALA A 124 -20.42 -5.57 -27.51
N ILE A 125 -20.75 -6.40 -26.50
CA ILE A 125 -21.91 -7.32 -26.56
C ILE A 125 -23.21 -6.52 -26.63
N VAL A 126 -23.42 -5.57 -25.71
CA VAL A 126 -24.62 -4.70 -25.74
C VAL A 126 -24.72 -3.94 -27.06
N GLU A 127 -23.62 -3.35 -27.53
CA GLU A 127 -23.59 -2.65 -28.83
C GLU A 127 -23.97 -3.59 -30.00
N GLY A 128 -23.48 -4.85 -29.98
CA GLY A 128 -23.79 -5.86 -30.97
C GLY A 128 -25.29 -6.18 -31.02
N HIS A 129 -25.89 -6.45 -29.85
CA HIS A 129 -27.33 -6.72 -29.76
C HIS A 129 -28.17 -5.51 -30.16
N LEU A 130 -27.81 -4.31 -29.74
CA LEU A 130 -28.52 -3.10 -30.15
C LEU A 130 -28.42 -2.83 -31.68
N LYS A 131 -27.25 -3.06 -32.29
CA LYS A 131 -27.06 -2.96 -33.74
C LYS A 131 -27.89 -4.01 -34.49
N LEU A 132 -27.99 -5.24 -33.97
CA LEU A 132 -28.82 -6.30 -34.51
C LEU A 132 -30.30 -5.90 -34.52
N LEU A 133 -30.80 -5.40 -33.37
CA LEU A 133 -32.18 -4.93 -33.25
C LEU A 133 -32.45 -3.72 -34.15
N ASN A 134 -31.54 -2.78 -34.25
CA ASN A 134 -31.71 -1.61 -35.11
C ASN A 134 -31.72 -1.95 -36.61
N ARG A 135 -31.06 -3.05 -37.03
CA ARG A 135 -30.95 -3.44 -38.44
C ARG A 135 -32.18 -4.19 -38.92
N TRP A 136 -32.65 -5.23 -38.21
CA TRP A 136 -33.78 -6.06 -38.57
C TRP A 136 -34.40 -6.87 -37.42
N GLY A 137 -33.65 -7.10 -36.34
CA GLY A 137 -34.07 -7.98 -35.25
C GLY A 137 -35.26 -7.49 -34.43
N LYS A 138 -35.63 -6.21 -34.54
CA LYS A 138 -36.83 -5.65 -33.86
C LYS A 138 -38.15 -6.22 -34.41
N ASP A 139 -38.15 -6.73 -35.66
CA ASP A 139 -39.31 -7.26 -36.31
C ASP A 139 -39.49 -8.77 -36.05
N ASP A 140 -38.51 -9.41 -35.40
CA ASP A 140 -38.53 -10.80 -34.96
C ASP A 140 -38.65 -10.86 -33.44
N PRO A 141 -39.79 -11.37 -32.89
CA PRO A 141 -40.01 -11.37 -31.43
C PRO A 141 -38.99 -12.20 -30.63
N GLU A 142 -38.47 -13.31 -31.18
CA GLU A 142 -37.47 -14.14 -30.50
C GLU A 142 -36.12 -13.42 -30.41
N VAL A 143 -35.68 -12.84 -31.52
CA VAL A 143 -34.44 -12.06 -31.59
C VAL A 143 -34.50 -10.80 -30.71
N LEU A 144 -35.70 -10.18 -30.68
CA LEU A 144 -35.93 -9.00 -29.80
C LEU A 144 -35.79 -9.38 -28.31
N GLU A 145 -36.47 -10.45 -27.88
CA GLU A 145 -36.45 -10.89 -26.49
C GLU A 145 -35.05 -11.35 -26.06
N GLU A 146 -34.37 -12.15 -26.88
CA GLU A 146 -33.00 -12.61 -26.67
C GLU A 146 -32.04 -11.44 -26.54
N SER A 147 -32.09 -10.50 -27.48
CA SER A 147 -31.17 -9.36 -27.51
C SER A 147 -31.38 -8.39 -26.34
N LEU A 148 -32.63 -8.16 -25.93
CA LEU A 148 -32.94 -7.35 -24.75
C LEU A 148 -32.48 -8.03 -23.47
N THR A 149 -32.75 -9.32 -23.31
CA THR A 149 -32.33 -10.11 -22.15
C THR A 149 -30.81 -10.16 -22.02
N ALA A 150 -30.11 -10.43 -23.11
CA ALA A 150 -28.63 -10.43 -23.12
C ALA A 150 -28.06 -9.05 -22.79
N SER A 151 -28.63 -7.98 -23.36
CA SER A 151 -28.17 -6.59 -23.05
C SER A 151 -28.41 -6.22 -21.61
N LEU A 152 -29.56 -6.56 -21.03
CA LEU A 152 -29.87 -6.32 -19.60
C LEU A 152 -28.93 -7.10 -18.69
N SER A 153 -28.63 -8.35 -19.01
CA SER A 153 -27.70 -9.18 -18.26
C SER A 153 -26.29 -8.56 -18.24
N GLU A 154 -25.79 -8.08 -19.39
CA GLU A 154 -24.47 -7.45 -19.45
C GLU A 154 -24.44 -6.09 -18.72
N ILE A 155 -25.51 -5.30 -18.77
CA ILE A 155 -25.62 -4.07 -18.00
C ILE A 155 -25.59 -4.36 -16.49
N GLN A 156 -26.32 -5.40 -16.03
CA GLN A 156 -26.29 -5.80 -14.64
C GLN A 156 -24.89 -6.28 -14.21
N ARG A 157 -24.21 -7.01 -15.07
CA ARG A 157 -22.81 -7.42 -14.84
C ARG A 157 -21.87 -6.23 -14.75
N MET A 158 -22.00 -5.23 -15.63
CA MET A 158 -21.22 -3.99 -15.55
C MET A 158 -21.49 -3.24 -14.25
N LYS A 159 -22.76 -3.16 -13.82
CA LYS A 159 -23.11 -2.53 -12.54
C LYS A 159 -22.41 -3.21 -11.36
N THR A 160 -22.42 -4.53 -11.31
CA THR A 160 -21.73 -5.30 -10.27
C THR A 160 -20.22 -5.04 -10.32
N LEU A 161 -19.60 -5.05 -11.50
CA LEU A 161 -18.17 -4.77 -11.68
C LEU A 161 -17.80 -3.39 -11.17
N VAL A 162 -18.58 -2.35 -11.48
CA VAL A 162 -18.35 -0.98 -10.99
C VAL A 162 -18.47 -0.93 -9.46
N GLN A 163 -19.44 -1.62 -8.87
CA GLN A 163 -19.58 -1.67 -7.40
C GLN A 163 -18.38 -2.34 -6.74
N GLU A 164 -17.94 -3.50 -7.27
CA GLU A 164 -16.74 -4.19 -6.81
C GLU A 164 -15.48 -3.32 -6.88
N MET A 165 -15.34 -2.50 -7.93
CA MET A 165 -14.24 -1.54 -8.06
C MET A 165 -14.31 -0.43 -7.01
N LEU A 166 -15.50 0.09 -6.71
CA LEU A 166 -15.69 1.10 -5.67
C LEU A 166 -15.36 0.53 -4.28
N ASP A 167 -15.78 -0.70 -4.00
CA ASP A 167 -15.48 -1.39 -2.75
C ASP A 167 -13.97 -1.59 -2.58
N LEU A 168 -13.29 -2.02 -3.64
CA LEU A 168 -11.84 -2.20 -3.65
C LEU A 168 -11.08 -0.86 -3.44
N SER A 169 -11.57 0.23 -4.03
CA SER A 169 -10.98 1.56 -3.86
C SER A 169 -11.11 2.10 -2.43
N ARG A 170 -12.17 1.71 -1.72
CA ARG A 170 -12.44 2.15 -0.34
C ARG A 170 -11.79 1.27 0.72
N ALA A 171 -11.48 0.03 0.40
CA ALA A 171 -10.95 -0.95 1.34
C ALA A 171 -9.72 -0.45 2.16
N PRO A 172 -8.74 0.30 1.62
CA PRO A 172 -7.63 0.82 2.41
C PRO A 172 -8.02 1.83 3.51
N GLN A 173 -9.18 2.49 3.39
CA GLN A 173 -9.64 3.53 4.32
C GLN A 173 -10.65 3.00 5.34
N VAL A 174 -11.02 1.74 5.23
CA VAL A 174 -12.09 1.10 6.02
C VAL A 174 -11.83 1.19 7.51
N ARG A 175 -10.60 0.96 7.96
CA ARG A 175 -10.24 0.98 9.37
C ARG A 175 -10.43 2.35 10.03
N GLU A 176 -10.05 3.41 9.33
CA GLU A 176 -10.21 4.79 9.83
C GLU A 176 -11.68 5.18 9.90
N GLN A 177 -12.42 4.83 8.87
CA GLN A 177 -13.85 5.19 8.73
C GLN A 177 -14.75 4.42 9.70
N TYR A 178 -14.43 3.15 10.02
CA TYR A 178 -15.25 2.25 10.82
C TYR A 178 -14.54 1.74 12.08
N LYS A 179 -13.62 2.53 12.65
CA LYS A 179 -12.78 2.14 13.80
C LYS A 179 -13.55 1.71 15.05
N ASP A 180 -14.75 2.28 15.25
CA ASP A 180 -15.60 2.00 16.41
C ASP A 180 -16.71 0.98 16.10
N ALA A 181 -16.76 0.46 14.87
CA ALA A 181 -17.75 -0.52 14.47
C ALA A 181 -17.36 -1.92 14.97
N THR A 182 -18.35 -2.62 15.47
CA THR A 182 -18.21 -4.01 15.91
C THR A 182 -19.32 -4.87 15.34
N THR A 183 -19.05 -6.17 15.24
CA THR A 183 -20.04 -7.16 14.76
C THR A 183 -20.09 -8.33 15.70
N GLU A 184 -21.29 -8.78 16.02
CA GLU A 184 -21.50 -10.10 16.62
C GLU A 184 -21.37 -11.14 15.52
N VAL A 185 -20.26 -11.92 15.59
CA VAL A 185 -19.80 -12.77 14.48
C VAL A 185 -20.66 -14.01 14.34
N VAL A 186 -21.04 -14.65 15.47
CA VAL A 186 -21.75 -15.94 15.48
C VAL A 186 -23.14 -15.80 14.85
N ALA A 187 -23.96 -14.90 15.36
CA ALA A 187 -25.31 -14.70 14.85
C ALA A 187 -25.33 -14.18 13.41
N THR A 188 -24.37 -13.31 13.07
CA THR A 188 -24.25 -12.80 11.69
C THR A 188 -23.87 -13.93 10.72
N LEU A 189 -22.92 -14.78 11.09
CA LEU A 189 -22.52 -15.94 10.29
C LEU A 189 -23.66 -16.95 10.12
N GLU A 190 -24.37 -17.29 11.19
CA GLU A 190 -25.54 -18.18 11.15
C GLU A 190 -26.66 -17.64 10.25
N GLN A 191 -26.91 -16.33 10.31
CA GLN A 191 -27.87 -15.66 9.44
C GLN A 191 -27.49 -15.79 7.97
N ILE A 192 -26.21 -15.53 7.63
CA ILE A 192 -25.72 -15.64 6.24
C ILE A 192 -25.86 -17.09 5.74
N VAL A 193 -25.41 -18.08 6.54
CA VAL A 193 -25.50 -19.49 6.17
C VAL A 193 -26.98 -19.89 5.96
N THR A 194 -27.89 -19.42 6.81
CA THR A 194 -29.32 -19.67 6.65
C THR A 194 -29.87 -19.08 5.35
N ASN A 195 -29.46 -17.86 5.00
CA ASN A 195 -29.85 -17.24 3.73
C ASN A 195 -29.33 -18.05 2.53
N PHE A 196 -28.11 -18.56 2.60
CA PHE A 196 -27.53 -19.38 1.54
C PHE A 196 -28.25 -20.74 1.39
N LYS A 197 -28.69 -21.37 2.49
CA LYS A 197 -29.54 -22.59 2.43
C LYS A 197 -30.84 -22.36 1.66
N VAL A 198 -31.43 -21.17 1.80
CA VAL A 198 -32.66 -20.82 1.06
C VAL A 198 -32.35 -20.51 -0.41
N LEU A 199 -31.27 -19.80 -0.67
CA LEU A 199 -30.87 -19.38 -2.02
C LEU A 199 -30.40 -20.54 -2.88
N TYR A 200 -29.71 -21.53 -2.28
CA TYR A 200 -29.15 -22.70 -2.96
C TYR A 200 -29.68 -24.02 -2.36
N PRO A 201 -30.94 -24.36 -2.60
CA PRO A 201 -31.57 -25.55 -1.98
C PRO A 201 -30.92 -26.88 -2.38
N ASP A 202 -30.21 -26.90 -3.50
CA ASP A 202 -29.45 -28.05 -3.96
C ASP A 202 -28.13 -28.29 -3.21
N PHE A 203 -27.72 -27.36 -2.36
CA PHE A 203 -26.50 -27.43 -1.59
C PHE A 203 -26.75 -27.77 -0.14
N THR A 204 -25.87 -28.56 0.44
CA THR A 204 -25.86 -28.85 1.89
C THR A 204 -24.85 -27.93 2.57
N PHE A 205 -25.34 -27.01 3.40
CA PHE A 205 -24.46 -26.15 4.22
C PHE A 205 -24.40 -26.70 5.65
N ILE A 206 -23.20 -27.12 6.05
CA ILE A 206 -22.92 -27.63 7.41
C ILE A 206 -22.26 -26.48 8.20
N ALA A 207 -22.92 -26.04 9.29
CA ALA A 207 -22.35 -25.07 10.20
C ALA A 207 -21.70 -25.81 11.38
N ASP A 208 -20.37 -25.77 11.44
CA ASP A 208 -19.55 -26.33 12.54
C ASP A 208 -19.04 -25.15 13.39
N ILE A 209 -19.90 -24.71 14.30
CA ILE A 209 -19.64 -23.54 15.14
C ILE A 209 -19.35 -24.04 16.57
N ASP A 210 -18.06 -23.98 16.95
CA ASP A 210 -17.53 -24.51 18.22
C ASP A 210 -17.84 -23.62 19.44
N THR A 211 -18.82 -22.72 19.33
CA THR A 211 -19.22 -21.88 20.47
C THR A 211 -20.65 -21.38 20.34
N LYS A 212 -21.33 -21.30 21.50
CA LYS A 212 -22.63 -20.62 21.64
C LYS A 212 -22.49 -19.23 22.31
N LYS A 213 -21.25 -18.79 22.58
CA LYS A 213 -21.00 -17.50 23.22
C LYS A 213 -21.00 -16.42 22.13
N GLU A 214 -21.54 -15.27 22.46
CA GLU A 214 -21.36 -14.08 21.65
C GLU A 214 -19.88 -13.75 21.45
N ILE A 215 -19.48 -13.56 20.20
CA ILE A 215 -18.14 -13.12 19.84
C ILE A 215 -18.27 -11.79 19.13
N ILE A 216 -17.76 -10.73 19.77
CA ILE A 216 -17.71 -9.40 19.19
C ILE A 216 -16.35 -9.18 18.54
N SER A 217 -16.34 -8.88 17.24
CA SER A 217 -15.13 -8.56 16.48
C SER A 217 -15.14 -7.10 16.05
N PRO A 218 -13.99 -6.39 16.04
CA PRO A 218 -13.86 -5.00 15.61
C PRO A 218 -13.87 -4.88 14.08
N ILE A 219 -14.97 -5.30 13.46
CA ILE A 219 -15.20 -5.24 12.02
C ILE A 219 -16.61 -4.68 11.78
N TYR A 220 -16.77 -3.80 10.78
CA TYR A 220 -18.09 -3.31 10.39
C TYR A 220 -18.92 -4.43 9.79
N ARG A 221 -20.18 -4.55 10.23
CA ARG A 221 -21.07 -5.67 9.88
C ARG A 221 -21.17 -5.92 8.39
N ASN A 222 -21.39 -4.87 7.59
CA ASN A 222 -21.54 -5.05 6.14
C ASN A 222 -20.27 -5.56 5.47
N HIS A 223 -19.08 -5.18 5.97
CA HIS A 223 -17.82 -5.70 5.45
C HIS A 223 -17.60 -7.16 5.84
N PHE A 224 -17.96 -7.53 7.06
CA PHE A 224 -17.95 -8.93 7.49
C PHE A 224 -18.89 -9.78 6.64
N GLU A 225 -20.14 -9.33 6.47
CA GLU A 225 -21.13 -10.00 5.60
C GLU A 225 -20.60 -10.12 4.17
N GLN A 226 -20.03 -9.07 3.60
CA GLN A 226 -19.45 -9.06 2.26
C GLN A 226 -18.35 -10.09 2.08
N VAL A 227 -17.42 -10.18 3.02
CA VAL A 227 -16.34 -11.20 2.98
C VAL A 227 -16.92 -12.60 2.98
N ILE A 228 -17.84 -12.91 3.91
CA ILE A 228 -18.44 -14.25 4.03
C ILE A 228 -19.24 -14.59 2.77
N ILE A 229 -20.01 -13.65 2.24
CA ILE A 229 -20.79 -13.83 1.00
C ILE A 229 -19.87 -14.13 -0.19
N ILE A 230 -18.77 -13.39 -0.34
CA ILE A 230 -17.77 -13.62 -1.40
C ILE A 230 -17.20 -15.05 -1.32
N LEU A 231 -16.84 -15.50 -0.12
CA LEU A 231 -16.25 -16.82 0.07
C LEU A 231 -17.28 -17.94 -0.16
N LEU A 232 -18.51 -17.79 0.34
CA LEU A 232 -19.59 -18.75 0.13
C LEU A 232 -20.03 -18.82 -1.34
N ASP A 233 -20.14 -17.68 -2.02
CA ASP A 233 -20.47 -17.63 -3.44
C ASP A 233 -19.40 -18.33 -4.29
N ASN A 234 -18.13 -18.12 -3.97
CA ASN A 234 -17.04 -18.85 -4.58
C ASN A 234 -17.14 -20.37 -4.31
N ALA A 235 -17.42 -20.78 -3.09
CA ALA A 235 -17.58 -22.18 -2.71
C ALA A 235 -18.73 -22.84 -3.51
N VAL A 236 -19.89 -22.20 -3.63
CA VAL A 236 -21.02 -22.67 -4.46
C VAL A 236 -20.61 -22.77 -5.93
N LYS A 237 -19.99 -21.74 -6.45
CA LYS A 237 -19.64 -21.58 -7.86
C LYS A 237 -18.65 -22.61 -8.37
N TYR A 238 -17.67 -22.97 -7.55
CA TYR A 238 -16.60 -23.88 -7.92
C TYR A 238 -16.80 -25.32 -7.42
N SER A 239 -17.83 -25.57 -6.62
CA SER A 239 -18.29 -26.94 -6.30
C SER A 239 -18.90 -27.59 -7.54
N THR A 240 -18.52 -28.82 -7.80
CA THR A 240 -18.98 -29.58 -8.99
C THR A 240 -19.80 -30.81 -8.61
N ASN A 241 -19.14 -31.89 -8.18
CA ASN A 241 -19.76 -33.17 -7.93
C ASN A 241 -20.37 -33.30 -6.52
N ARG A 242 -19.74 -32.68 -5.52
CA ARG A 242 -20.20 -32.70 -4.14
C ARG A 242 -20.72 -31.29 -3.78
N LYS A 243 -22.03 -31.18 -3.73
CA LYS A 243 -22.74 -29.92 -3.39
C LYS A 243 -22.83 -29.74 -1.87
N GLU A 244 -21.67 -29.73 -1.21
CA GLU A 244 -21.55 -29.60 0.25
C GLU A 244 -20.52 -28.50 0.56
N ILE A 245 -20.86 -27.64 1.52
CA ILE A 245 -20.01 -26.56 1.98
C ILE A 245 -20.01 -26.61 3.51
N ILE A 246 -18.82 -26.65 4.12
CA ILE A 246 -18.66 -26.63 5.56
C ILE A 246 -18.22 -25.22 5.96
N VAL A 247 -18.96 -24.63 6.89
CA VAL A 247 -18.63 -23.33 7.50
C VAL A 247 -18.28 -23.58 8.95
N SER A 248 -17.01 -23.39 9.29
CA SER A 248 -16.51 -23.58 10.65
C SER A 248 -16.19 -22.24 11.32
N LEU A 249 -16.39 -22.17 12.63
CA LEU A 249 -16.00 -21.01 13.45
C LEU A 249 -15.36 -21.53 14.73
N SER A 250 -14.11 -21.13 14.97
CA SER A 250 -13.34 -21.49 16.15
C SER A 250 -12.74 -20.27 16.81
N PRO A 251 -13.07 -19.98 18.07
CA PRO A 251 -12.43 -18.89 18.81
C PRO A 251 -11.01 -19.30 19.22
N THR A 252 -10.06 -18.40 19.01
CA THR A 252 -8.69 -18.52 19.54
C THR A 252 -8.49 -17.54 20.69
N THR A 253 -7.30 -17.49 21.29
CA THR A 253 -6.99 -16.57 22.41
C THR A 253 -7.03 -15.10 22.01
N GLU A 254 -6.73 -14.77 20.74
CA GLU A 254 -6.58 -13.40 20.26
C GLU A 254 -7.45 -13.06 19.04
N ALA A 255 -8.09 -14.07 18.44
CA ALA A 255 -8.86 -13.92 17.22
C ALA A 255 -10.03 -14.90 17.13
N VAL A 256 -10.91 -14.70 16.17
CA VAL A 256 -11.85 -15.71 15.70
C VAL A 256 -11.42 -16.20 14.34
N GLU A 257 -11.34 -17.51 14.16
CA GLU A 257 -11.02 -18.14 12.90
C GLU A 257 -12.30 -18.68 12.26
N ILE A 258 -12.53 -18.33 11.00
CA ILE A 258 -13.68 -18.77 10.21
C ILE A 258 -13.16 -19.53 9.01
N GLY A 259 -13.57 -20.76 8.84
CA GLY A 259 -13.22 -21.59 7.71
C GLY A 259 -14.42 -21.82 6.79
N ILE A 260 -14.23 -21.68 5.49
CA ILE A 260 -15.22 -22.03 4.47
C ILE A 260 -14.58 -23.05 3.56
N GLN A 261 -15.07 -24.29 3.63
CA GLN A 261 -14.55 -25.42 2.88
C GLN A 261 -15.54 -25.82 1.79
N ASP A 262 -15.06 -25.87 0.58
CA ASP A 262 -15.73 -26.50 -0.57
C ASP A 262 -15.07 -27.84 -0.95
N PHE A 263 -15.79 -28.66 -1.74
CA PHE A 263 -15.30 -29.92 -2.31
C PHE A 263 -15.29 -29.86 -3.84
N GLY A 264 -14.94 -28.71 -4.39
CA GLY A 264 -14.93 -28.41 -5.81
C GLY A 264 -13.66 -28.85 -6.53
N MET A 265 -13.37 -28.13 -7.60
CA MET A 265 -12.22 -28.45 -8.47
C MET A 265 -10.85 -28.21 -7.81
N GLY A 266 -10.80 -27.43 -6.72
CA GLY A 266 -9.55 -27.05 -6.07
C GLY A 266 -8.64 -26.20 -6.98
N LEU A 267 -7.44 -25.93 -6.50
CA LEU A 267 -6.48 -25.03 -7.15
C LEU A 267 -5.10 -25.71 -7.25
N SER A 268 -4.38 -25.36 -8.33
CA SER A 268 -2.96 -25.73 -8.48
C SER A 268 -2.08 -24.88 -7.57
N GLU A 269 -0.82 -25.29 -7.33
CA GLU A 269 0.14 -24.52 -6.54
C GLU A 269 0.45 -23.13 -7.16
N GLU A 270 0.36 -23.03 -8.47
CA GLU A 270 0.56 -21.76 -9.17
C GLU A 270 -0.66 -20.83 -9.00
N ASP A 271 -1.88 -21.39 -9.14
CA ASP A 271 -3.12 -20.62 -8.96
C ASP A 271 -3.30 -20.11 -7.54
N LYS A 272 -2.93 -20.91 -6.51
CA LYS A 272 -2.99 -20.49 -5.11
C LYS A 272 -2.20 -19.20 -4.82
N LYS A 273 -1.09 -18.99 -5.50
CA LYS A 273 -0.29 -17.77 -5.36
C LYS A 273 -0.93 -16.54 -5.99
N LYS A 274 -1.81 -16.75 -6.97
CA LYS A 274 -2.38 -15.68 -7.79
C LYS A 274 -3.87 -15.42 -7.51
N VAL A 275 -4.57 -16.35 -6.82
CA VAL A 275 -6.04 -16.31 -6.67
C VAL A 275 -6.55 -15.06 -5.94
N PHE A 276 -5.73 -14.44 -5.11
CA PHE A 276 -6.03 -13.17 -4.46
C PHE A 276 -5.64 -11.92 -5.28
N SER A 277 -5.05 -12.12 -6.46
CA SER A 277 -4.74 -11.00 -7.37
C SER A 277 -6.01 -10.52 -8.05
N ARG A 278 -6.11 -9.22 -8.29
CA ARG A 278 -7.26 -8.59 -8.94
C ARG A 278 -7.43 -9.16 -10.34
N PHE A 279 -8.66 -9.41 -10.77
CA PHE A 279 -9.05 -9.97 -12.07
C PHE A 279 -8.47 -11.35 -12.40
N TYR A 280 -7.84 -12.01 -11.41
CA TYR A 280 -7.29 -13.34 -11.64
C TYR A 280 -8.41 -14.40 -11.72
N ARG A 281 -8.29 -15.28 -12.69
CA ARG A 281 -9.24 -16.37 -12.96
C ARG A 281 -8.48 -17.57 -13.49
N VAL A 282 -8.70 -18.75 -12.90
CA VAL A 282 -8.05 -20.01 -13.30
C VAL A 282 -8.44 -20.41 -14.72
N ASP A 283 -9.71 -20.22 -15.09
CA ASP A 283 -10.24 -20.51 -16.44
C ASP A 283 -11.11 -19.36 -16.92
N LYS A 284 -10.57 -18.55 -17.85
CA LYS A 284 -11.25 -17.37 -18.39
C LYS A 284 -12.51 -17.70 -19.19
N ALA A 285 -12.59 -18.89 -19.82
CA ALA A 285 -13.72 -19.26 -20.64
C ALA A 285 -14.91 -19.76 -19.80
N ARG A 286 -14.70 -20.73 -18.93
CA ARG A 286 -15.74 -21.28 -18.04
C ARG A 286 -16.28 -20.33 -17.01
N SER A 287 -15.43 -19.39 -16.55
CA SER A 287 -15.85 -18.45 -15.52
C SER A 287 -16.67 -17.27 -16.06
N ARG A 288 -16.71 -17.01 -17.39
CA ARG A 288 -17.67 -16.08 -18.00
C ARG A 288 -19.11 -16.59 -17.89
N GLU A 289 -19.32 -17.86 -18.14
CA GLU A 289 -20.63 -18.50 -18.01
C GLU A 289 -21.13 -18.54 -16.56
N ARG A 290 -20.21 -18.64 -15.59
CA ARG A 290 -20.54 -18.68 -14.15
C ARG A 290 -20.53 -17.31 -13.46
N GLY A 291 -20.34 -16.21 -14.21
CA GLY A 291 -20.58 -14.84 -13.77
C GLY A 291 -19.63 -14.32 -12.67
N GLY A 292 -18.32 -14.31 -12.87
CA GLY A 292 -17.38 -13.70 -11.92
C GLY A 292 -16.36 -12.77 -12.57
N ASN A 293 -16.12 -11.61 -11.98
CA ASN A 293 -15.18 -10.62 -12.51
C ASN A 293 -13.73 -10.83 -12.01
N GLY A 294 -13.49 -11.78 -11.08
CA GLY A 294 -12.17 -12.03 -10.49
C GLY A 294 -11.73 -10.98 -9.47
N LEU A 295 -12.65 -10.17 -8.95
CA LEU A 295 -12.39 -9.17 -7.92
C LEU A 295 -12.76 -9.64 -6.52
N GLY A 296 -13.69 -10.57 -6.36
CA GLY A 296 -14.23 -10.96 -5.05
C GLY A 296 -13.15 -11.32 -4.03
N LEU A 297 -12.26 -12.28 -4.34
CA LEU A 297 -11.21 -12.70 -3.40
C LEU A 297 -10.21 -11.59 -3.08
N SER A 298 -9.92 -10.69 -4.01
CA SER A 298 -9.07 -9.52 -3.74
C SER A 298 -9.76 -8.52 -2.83
N ILE A 299 -11.08 -8.32 -2.98
CA ILE A 299 -11.89 -7.49 -2.08
C ILE A 299 -11.91 -8.10 -0.67
N ALA A 300 -12.19 -9.40 -0.55
CA ALA A 300 -12.21 -10.09 0.73
C ALA A 300 -10.85 -9.97 1.45
N LYS A 301 -9.76 -10.13 0.72
CA LYS A 301 -8.41 -9.97 1.26
C LYS A 301 -8.15 -8.54 1.74
N GLU A 302 -8.42 -7.53 0.92
CA GLU A 302 -8.18 -6.13 1.28
C GLU A 302 -9.04 -5.67 2.47
N LEU A 303 -10.29 -6.13 2.54
CA LEU A 303 -11.15 -5.86 3.70
C LEU A 303 -10.60 -6.47 4.98
N ILE A 304 -10.27 -7.77 4.97
CA ILE A 304 -9.74 -8.45 6.15
C ILE A 304 -8.39 -7.86 6.60
N GLU A 305 -7.47 -7.60 5.67
CA GLU A 305 -6.18 -6.96 5.96
C GLU A 305 -6.36 -5.53 6.49
N GLY A 306 -7.37 -4.79 5.99
CA GLY A 306 -7.75 -3.47 6.48
C GLY A 306 -8.16 -3.46 7.97
N TYR A 307 -8.72 -4.56 8.48
CA TYR A 307 -9.02 -4.77 9.91
C TYR A 307 -7.90 -5.48 10.68
N ASN A 308 -6.68 -5.60 10.10
CA ASN A 308 -5.53 -6.37 10.63
C ASN A 308 -5.81 -7.87 10.79
N GLY A 309 -6.80 -8.39 10.10
CA GLY A 309 -7.03 -9.82 9.98
C GLY A 309 -6.08 -10.46 8.95
N LYS A 310 -6.20 -11.77 8.82
CA LYS A 310 -5.45 -12.55 7.84
C LYS A 310 -6.40 -13.48 7.11
N ILE A 311 -6.31 -13.55 5.79
CA ILE A 311 -6.97 -14.57 4.99
C ILE A 311 -5.93 -15.54 4.46
N SER A 312 -6.22 -16.83 4.50
CA SER A 312 -5.35 -17.90 4.02
C SER A 312 -6.14 -18.87 3.15
N LEU A 313 -5.44 -19.69 2.39
CA LEU A 313 -6.04 -20.66 1.47
C LEU A 313 -5.24 -21.96 1.52
N THR A 314 -5.96 -23.05 1.80
CA THR A 314 -5.47 -24.42 1.61
C THR A 314 -6.32 -25.06 0.53
N SER A 315 -5.70 -25.55 -0.53
CA SER A 315 -6.43 -26.18 -1.63
C SER A 315 -5.60 -27.27 -2.29
N ARG A 316 -6.28 -28.27 -2.82
CA ARG A 316 -5.67 -29.33 -3.61
C ARG A 316 -6.57 -29.62 -4.82
N LEU A 317 -5.96 -29.74 -5.98
CA LEU A 317 -6.66 -30.00 -7.24
C LEU A 317 -7.57 -31.22 -7.13
N ASN A 318 -8.84 -31.10 -7.54
CA ASN A 318 -9.92 -32.09 -7.47
C ASN A 318 -10.33 -32.53 -6.04
N HIS A 319 -9.94 -31.78 -5.01
CA HIS A 319 -10.29 -32.08 -3.62
C HIS A 319 -11.02 -30.91 -2.94
N GLY A 320 -11.05 -29.74 -3.58
CA GLY A 320 -11.68 -28.53 -3.05
C GLY A 320 -10.70 -27.58 -2.42
N SER A 321 -11.27 -26.56 -1.75
CA SER A 321 -10.51 -25.47 -1.12
C SER A 321 -11.07 -25.15 0.27
N LEU A 322 -10.20 -24.69 1.15
CA LEU A 322 -10.52 -24.13 2.45
C LEU A 322 -9.93 -22.73 2.54
N PHE A 323 -10.77 -21.74 2.69
CA PHE A 323 -10.44 -20.36 2.93
C PHE A 323 -10.56 -20.01 4.40
#